data_6ce8d9eb567cf677da8afc5f6b13117b
#
_entry.id   6ce8d9eb567cf677da8afc5f6b13117b
#
_cell.length_a   1.000
_cell.length_b   1.000
_cell.length_c   1.000
_cell.angle_alpha   90.00
_cell.angle_beta   90.00
_cell.angle_gamma   90.00
#
_symmetry.space_group_name_H-M   'P 1'
#
loop_
_entity.id
_entity.type
_entity.pdbx_description
1 polymer ?
#
loop_
_entity_poly.entity_id
_entity_poly.type
_entity_poly.pdbx_seq_one_letter_code
_entity_poly.pdbx_strand_id
1 'polypeptide(L)'
;GVLVNQAPHQLDLLQWICGKPEKVYAKLQYGAGRDIVVENEVNALLDFGNGATGSFITCTNDIVGTDRFEIFGTKGKIIVEDSKKLIVKQLTAPEAELSENMDMQDVMRLFMGQVNMEDYVKVTEEEFVTPQGLQHISVLNNFADHIVNGEPLLANGEEGINGVTLANAMHLSSWLDKEVDYNVDGDLYLAELNKRIAEEGKFEQKK
;
A
#
# COMPACT_ATOMS: atom_id res chain seq x y z
N GLY A 1 -5.78 7.23 -13.98
CA GLY A 1 -6.62 6.68 -12.93
C GLY A 1 -6.03 6.85 -11.54
N VAL A 2 -6.67 6.29 -10.55
CA VAL A 2 -6.25 6.45 -9.15
C VAL A 2 -4.84 5.90 -8.88
N LEU A 3 -4.48 4.79 -9.49
CA LEU A 3 -3.19 4.12 -9.26
C LEU A 3 -1.98 4.99 -9.63
N VAL A 4 -2.07 5.75 -10.72
CA VAL A 4 -0.93 6.54 -11.23
C VAL A 4 -1.03 8.02 -10.95
N ASN A 5 -2.12 8.48 -10.32
CA ASN A 5 -2.34 9.91 -10.05
C ASN A 5 -2.47 10.22 -8.55
N GLN A 6 -3.34 9.52 -7.82
CA GLN A 6 -3.57 9.76 -6.38
C GLN A 6 -2.78 8.81 -5.49
N ALA A 7 -2.57 7.58 -5.90
CA ALA A 7 -1.97 6.52 -5.09
C ALA A 7 -0.48 6.19 -5.33
N PRO A 8 0.30 6.91 -6.16
CA PRO A 8 1.72 6.58 -6.35
C PRO A 8 2.54 6.61 -5.05
N HIS A 9 2.23 7.56 -4.16
CA HIS A 9 2.92 7.68 -2.87
C HIS A 9 2.68 6.47 -1.97
N GLN A 10 1.44 5.96 -1.92
CA GLN A 10 1.09 4.80 -1.12
C GLN A 10 1.66 3.52 -1.72
N LEU A 11 1.71 3.39 -3.05
CA LEU A 11 2.34 2.26 -3.74
C LEU A 11 3.86 2.24 -3.50
N ASP A 12 4.50 3.40 -3.53
CA ASP A 12 5.92 3.55 -3.24
C ASP A 12 6.23 3.20 -1.78
N LEU A 13 5.48 3.81 -0.84
CA LEU A 13 5.63 3.55 0.60
C LEU A 13 5.45 2.07 0.95
N LEU A 14 4.43 1.42 0.37
CA LEU A 14 4.17 0.00 0.56
C LEU A 14 5.40 -0.84 0.15
N GLN A 15 5.94 -0.60 -1.03
CA GLN A 15 7.08 -1.36 -1.53
C GLN A 15 8.39 -1.01 -0.83
N TRP A 16 8.56 0.25 -0.43
CA TRP A 16 9.73 0.68 0.32
C TRP A 16 9.82 0.00 1.70
N ILE A 17 8.68 -0.16 2.38
CA ILE A 17 8.62 -0.74 3.72
C ILE A 17 8.52 -2.27 3.67
N CYS A 18 7.62 -2.81 2.83
CA CYS A 18 7.28 -4.24 2.82
C CYS A 18 8.05 -5.04 1.76
N GLY A 19 8.73 -4.36 0.84
CA GLY A 19 9.33 -5.00 -0.34
C GLY A 19 8.33 -5.17 -1.48
N LYS A 20 8.81 -5.79 -2.56
CA LYS A 20 8.01 -6.04 -3.76
C LYS A 20 7.24 -7.36 -3.58
N PRO A 21 5.94 -7.41 -3.89
CA PRO A 21 5.23 -8.69 -3.91
C PRO A 21 5.73 -9.57 -5.06
N GLU A 22 5.54 -10.87 -4.97
CA GLU A 22 5.78 -11.81 -6.07
C GLU A 22 4.54 -11.92 -6.96
N LYS A 23 3.34 -11.92 -6.35
CA LYS A 23 2.06 -12.11 -7.03
C LYS A 23 1.05 -11.02 -6.65
N VAL A 24 0.18 -10.73 -7.60
CA VAL A 24 -0.88 -9.71 -7.46
C VAL A 24 -2.20 -10.26 -7.99
N TYR A 25 -3.26 -10.18 -7.18
CA TYR A 25 -4.64 -10.34 -7.64
C TYR A 25 -5.42 -9.06 -7.37
N ALA A 26 -6.05 -8.47 -8.38
CA ALA A 26 -6.74 -7.20 -8.22
C ALA A 26 -8.07 -7.14 -8.97
N LYS A 27 -8.99 -6.35 -8.42
CA LYS A 27 -10.23 -5.90 -9.05
C LYS A 27 -10.25 -4.39 -9.10
N LEU A 28 -10.38 -3.86 -10.29
CA LEU A 28 -10.47 -2.44 -10.56
C LEU A 28 -11.87 -2.10 -11.08
N GLN A 29 -12.40 -0.97 -10.61
CA GLN A 29 -13.61 -0.41 -11.18
C GLN A 29 -13.28 0.88 -11.93
N TYR A 30 -13.87 1.02 -13.11
CA TYR A 30 -13.66 2.12 -14.03
C TYR A 30 -14.91 3.00 -14.04
N GLY A 31 -14.77 4.27 -13.75
CA GLY A 31 -15.88 5.21 -13.73
C GLY A 31 -16.98 4.90 -12.71
N ALA A 32 -16.66 4.18 -11.61
CA ALA A 32 -17.64 3.89 -10.56
C ALA A 32 -18.21 5.19 -9.99
N GLY A 33 -19.52 5.41 -10.20
CA GLY A 33 -20.23 6.61 -9.76
C GLY A 33 -19.80 7.92 -10.44
N ARG A 34 -19.00 7.86 -11.50
CA ARG A 34 -18.49 9.04 -12.23
C ARG A 34 -18.45 8.80 -13.74
N ASP A 35 -18.56 9.86 -14.54
CA ASP A 35 -18.43 9.80 -16.02
C ASP A 35 -16.93 9.95 -16.39
N ILE A 36 -16.12 8.93 -16.09
CA ILE A 36 -14.70 8.83 -16.42
C ILE A 36 -14.38 7.42 -16.92
N VAL A 37 -13.35 7.28 -17.76
CA VAL A 37 -12.96 5.99 -18.37
C VAL A 37 -11.77 5.33 -17.66
N VAL A 38 -11.22 5.98 -16.65
CA VAL A 38 -10.08 5.45 -15.87
C VAL A 38 -10.56 4.78 -14.59
N GLU A 39 -9.71 3.93 -14.03
CA GLU A 39 -9.98 3.31 -12.74
C GLU A 39 -10.03 4.35 -11.63
N ASN A 40 -11.02 4.23 -10.77
CA ASN A 40 -11.23 5.09 -9.62
C ASN A 40 -11.50 4.33 -8.32
N GLU A 41 -11.53 2.99 -8.39
CA GLU A 41 -11.56 2.10 -7.24
C GLU A 41 -10.69 0.88 -7.52
N VAL A 42 -9.88 0.49 -6.55
CA VAL A 42 -8.94 -0.63 -6.60
C VAL A 42 -9.04 -1.43 -5.31
N ASN A 43 -9.16 -2.75 -5.46
CA ASN A 43 -9.02 -3.72 -4.39
C ASN A 43 -8.01 -4.77 -4.84
N ALA A 44 -6.88 -4.87 -4.18
CA ALA A 44 -5.81 -5.80 -4.54
C ALA A 44 -5.35 -6.64 -3.35
N LEU A 45 -5.01 -7.89 -3.63
CA LEU A 45 -4.32 -8.82 -2.75
C LEU A 45 -2.91 -9.01 -3.27
N LEU A 46 -1.95 -9.00 -2.36
CA LEU A 46 -0.52 -9.10 -2.64
C LEU A 46 0.05 -10.31 -1.91
N ASP A 47 0.82 -11.14 -2.61
CA ASP A 47 1.59 -12.24 -2.03
C ASP A 47 3.07 -11.91 -2.16
N PHE A 48 3.80 -11.92 -1.03
CA PHE A 48 5.24 -11.63 -0.98
C PHE A 48 6.13 -12.87 -1.09
N GLY A 49 5.53 -14.06 -1.33
CA GLY A 49 6.26 -15.33 -1.57
C GLY A 49 6.92 -15.95 -0.32
N ASN A 50 7.02 -15.21 0.76
CA ASN A 50 7.63 -15.65 2.02
C ASN A 50 6.59 -15.96 3.11
N GLY A 51 5.32 -16.12 2.74
CA GLY A 51 4.18 -16.31 3.62
C GLY A 51 3.54 -15.02 4.12
N ALA A 52 4.13 -13.86 3.83
CA ALA A 52 3.49 -12.57 4.07
C ALA A 52 2.50 -12.25 2.94
N THR A 53 1.37 -11.68 3.30
CA THR A 53 0.34 -11.19 2.38
C THR A 53 -0.03 -9.77 2.70
N GLY A 54 -0.58 -9.04 1.73
CA GLY A 54 -1.05 -7.68 1.91
C GLY A 54 -2.34 -7.41 1.15
N SER A 55 -3.02 -6.35 1.56
CA SER A 55 -4.16 -5.80 0.83
C SER A 55 -3.88 -4.33 0.53
N PHE A 56 -4.16 -3.92 -0.71
CA PHE A 56 -4.10 -2.53 -1.12
C PHE A 56 -5.47 -2.09 -1.61
N ILE A 57 -6.03 -1.09 -0.95
CA ILE A 57 -7.36 -0.57 -1.25
C ILE A 57 -7.24 0.93 -1.45
N THR A 58 -7.77 1.44 -2.55
CA THR A 58 -7.84 2.88 -2.80
C THR A 58 -9.04 3.23 -3.66
N CYS A 59 -9.64 4.37 -3.39
CA CYS A 59 -10.68 4.90 -4.25
C CYS A 59 -10.71 6.44 -4.23
N THR A 60 -11.31 7.04 -5.25
CA THR A 60 -11.52 8.49 -5.33
C THR A 60 -12.97 8.90 -5.06
N ASN A 61 -13.83 7.94 -4.69
CA ASN A 61 -15.25 8.16 -4.43
C ASN A 61 -15.56 8.33 -2.94
N ASP A 62 -14.57 8.21 -2.09
CA ASP A 62 -14.70 8.30 -0.65
C ASP A 62 -14.43 9.74 -0.18
N ILE A 63 -15.51 10.49 0.05
CA ILE A 63 -15.41 11.88 0.57
C ILE A 63 -14.99 11.89 2.05
N VAL A 64 -15.35 10.85 2.79
CA VAL A 64 -14.98 10.75 4.22
C VAL A 64 -13.50 10.45 4.35
N GLY A 65 -12.98 9.62 3.44
CA GLY A 65 -11.57 9.26 3.36
C GLY A 65 -11.11 8.33 4.49
N THR A 66 -10.17 7.48 4.16
CA THR A 66 -9.41 6.70 5.14
C THR A 66 -7.97 6.65 4.65
N ASP A 67 -7.04 7.23 5.40
CA ASP A 67 -5.60 7.07 5.15
C ASP A 67 -5.03 6.23 6.29
N ARG A 68 -4.83 4.94 6.01
CA ARG A 68 -4.35 3.98 7.00
C ARG A 68 -3.37 2.99 6.36
N PHE A 69 -2.19 2.93 6.94
CA PHE A 69 -1.20 1.90 6.65
C PHE A 69 -0.98 1.05 7.90
N GLU A 70 -1.14 -0.26 7.78
CA GLU A 70 -1.04 -1.16 8.91
C GLU A 70 -0.18 -2.37 8.57
N ILE A 71 0.79 -2.68 9.44
CA ILE A 71 1.60 -3.89 9.36
C ILE A 71 1.32 -4.71 10.61
N PHE A 72 0.90 -5.96 10.39
CA PHE A 72 0.74 -6.95 11.43
C PHE A 72 1.87 -7.98 11.33
N GLY A 73 2.58 -8.19 12.40
CA GLY A 73 3.71 -9.12 12.48
C GLY A 73 3.69 -9.97 13.75
N THR A 74 4.60 -10.92 13.84
CA THR A 74 4.71 -11.87 14.95
C THR A 74 5.00 -11.22 16.31
N LYS A 75 5.48 -9.99 16.33
CA LYS A 75 5.83 -9.24 17.56
C LYS A 75 4.93 -8.05 17.80
N GLY A 76 3.82 -7.95 17.08
CA GLY A 76 2.88 -6.86 17.27
C GLY A 76 2.45 -6.18 15.96
N LYS A 77 2.12 -4.90 16.06
CA LYS A 77 1.46 -4.16 15.01
C LYS A 77 2.00 -2.73 14.92
N ILE A 78 2.19 -2.23 13.71
CA ILE A 78 2.48 -0.83 13.41
C ILE A 78 1.32 -0.27 12.61
N ILE A 79 0.83 0.90 13.00
CA ILE A 79 -0.27 1.58 12.34
C ILE A 79 0.15 3.03 12.09
N VAL A 80 -0.04 3.49 10.86
CA VAL A 80 0.04 4.92 10.50
C VAL A 80 -1.35 5.37 10.09
N GLU A 81 -1.85 6.43 10.72
CA GLU A 81 -3.16 7.02 10.44
C GLU A 81 -2.99 8.46 9.97
N ASP A 82 -3.73 8.81 8.92
CA ASP A 82 -3.80 10.16 8.32
C ASP A 82 -2.43 10.75 7.97
N SER A 83 -1.45 9.87 7.69
CA SER A 83 -0.05 10.25 7.46
C SER A 83 0.54 11.17 8.56
N LYS A 84 0.01 11.09 9.78
CA LYS A 84 0.34 11.96 10.90
C LYS A 84 0.57 11.23 12.21
N LYS A 85 -0.13 10.13 12.44
CA LYS A 85 -0.08 9.41 13.71
C LYS A 85 0.52 8.03 13.52
N LEU A 86 1.61 7.74 14.23
CA LEU A 86 2.22 6.42 14.34
C LEU A 86 1.78 5.77 15.65
N ILE A 87 1.23 4.55 15.57
CA ILE A 87 0.89 3.73 16.72
C ILE A 87 1.68 2.43 16.62
N VAL A 88 2.47 2.12 17.62
CA VAL A 88 3.19 0.86 17.72
C VAL A 88 2.62 0.06 18.89
N LYS A 89 2.10 -1.12 18.60
CA LYS A 89 1.61 -2.08 19.60
C LYS A 89 2.58 -3.26 19.63
N GLN A 90 3.54 -3.21 20.53
CA GLN A 90 4.57 -4.22 20.66
C GLN A 90 4.16 -5.26 21.69
N LEU A 91 4.13 -6.54 21.30
CA LEU A 91 3.93 -7.66 22.21
C LEU A 91 5.14 -7.85 23.15
N THR A 92 4.92 -8.30 24.35
CA THR A 92 5.98 -8.60 25.35
C THR A 92 6.81 -9.81 24.96
N ALA A 93 6.24 -10.73 24.18
CA ALA A 93 6.91 -11.85 23.51
C ALA A 93 6.27 -12.09 22.14
N PRO A 94 6.87 -12.89 21.24
CA PRO A 94 6.22 -13.27 19.99
C PRO A 94 4.84 -13.89 20.25
N GLU A 95 3.88 -13.63 19.35
CA GLU A 95 2.49 -14.09 19.49
C GLU A 95 2.40 -15.61 19.73
N ALA A 96 3.15 -16.41 18.96
CA ALA A 96 3.17 -17.87 19.11
C ALA A 96 3.60 -18.30 20.51
N GLU A 97 4.60 -17.64 21.10
CA GLU A 97 5.08 -17.94 22.47
C GLU A 97 4.01 -17.56 23.51
N LEU A 98 3.34 -16.42 23.33
CA LEU A 98 2.26 -16.02 24.23
C LEU A 98 1.09 -17.00 24.14
N SER A 99 0.71 -17.42 22.95
CA SER A 99 -0.38 -18.36 22.71
C SER A 99 -0.09 -19.77 23.27
N GLU A 100 1.14 -20.27 23.11
CA GLU A 100 1.54 -21.57 23.64
C GLU A 100 1.51 -21.63 25.17
N ASN A 101 1.73 -20.50 25.85
CA ASN A 101 1.73 -20.41 27.30
C ASN A 101 0.35 -20.08 27.90
N MET A 102 -0.69 -19.87 27.09
CA MET A 102 -2.07 -19.60 27.53
C MET A 102 -2.87 -20.89 27.64
N ASP A 103 -3.50 -21.11 28.79
CA ASP A 103 -4.54 -22.13 28.91
C ASP A 103 -5.92 -21.59 28.41
N MET A 104 -6.91 -22.46 28.34
CA MET A 104 -8.25 -22.08 27.88
C MET A 104 -8.91 -21.01 28.76
N GLN A 105 -8.57 -20.94 30.05
CA GLN A 105 -9.10 -19.92 30.97
C GLN A 105 -8.47 -18.56 30.68
N ASP A 106 -7.18 -18.52 30.38
CA ASP A 106 -6.47 -17.29 30.03
C ASP A 106 -6.99 -16.75 28.70
N VAL A 107 -7.21 -17.60 27.71
CA VAL A 107 -7.84 -17.21 26.44
C VAL A 107 -9.24 -16.63 26.67
N MET A 108 -10.06 -17.26 27.51
CA MET A 108 -11.40 -16.78 27.84
C MET A 108 -11.35 -15.43 28.58
N ARG A 109 -10.42 -15.24 29.51
CA ARG A 109 -10.24 -13.95 30.22
C ARG A 109 -9.81 -12.86 29.25
N LEU A 110 -8.89 -13.15 28.33
CA LEU A 110 -8.44 -12.22 27.29
C LEU A 110 -9.62 -11.80 26.41
N PHE A 111 -10.42 -12.79 25.95
CA PHE A 111 -11.57 -12.54 25.11
C PHE A 111 -12.68 -11.73 25.81
N MET A 112 -12.84 -11.93 27.12
CA MET A 112 -13.81 -11.16 27.93
C MET A 112 -13.27 -9.79 28.40
N GLY A 113 -12.05 -9.41 28.04
CA GLY A 113 -11.42 -8.17 28.50
C GLY A 113 -11.12 -8.15 30.01
N GLN A 114 -10.92 -9.33 30.62
CA GLN A 114 -10.67 -9.50 32.05
C GLN A 114 -9.16 -9.57 32.39
N VAL A 115 -8.30 -9.21 31.44
CA VAL A 115 -6.85 -9.14 31.63
C VAL A 115 -6.38 -7.70 31.54
N ASN A 116 -5.30 -7.37 32.23
CA ASN A 116 -4.62 -6.10 31.96
C ASN A 116 -3.81 -6.24 30.65
N MET A 117 -4.23 -5.52 29.60
CA MET A 117 -3.56 -5.58 28.31
C MET A 117 -2.13 -5.07 28.35
N GLU A 118 -1.75 -4.25 29.33
CA GLU A 118 -0.36 -3.77 29.50
C GLU A 118 0.62 -4.91 29.84
N ASP A 119 0.14 -6.04 30.37
CA ASP A 119 0.95 -7.21 30.66
C ASP A 119 1.37 -7.93 29.35
N TYR A 120 0.66 -7.72 28.26
CA TYR A 120 0.86 -8.37 26.96
C TYR A 120 1.35 -7.41 25.88
N VAL A 121 0.95 -6.14 25.94
CA VAL A 121 1.17 -5.17 24.85
C VAL A 121 1.65 -3.84 25.39
N LYS A 122 2.81 -3.40 24.93
CA LYS A 122 3.26 -2.02 25.10
C LYS A 122 2.76 -1.18 23.91
N VAL A 123 2.00 -0.14 24.19
CA VAL A 123 1.51 0.80 23.18
C VAL A 123 2.32 2.10 23.26
N THR A 124 2.84 2.53 22.12
CA THR A 124 3.43 3.86 21.96
C THR A 124 2.72 4.59 20.82
N GLU A 125 2.43 5.86 21.02
CA GLU A 125 1.81 6.73 20.03
C GLU A 125 2.68 7.97 19.83
N GLU A 126 2.85 8.37 18.57
CA GLU A 126 3.61 9.55 18.21
C GLU A 126 2.87 10.30 17.10
N GLU A 127 2.72 11.60 17.26
CA GLU A 127 2.14 12.46 16.24
C GLU A 127 3.23 13.27 15.54
N PHE A 128 3.17 13.30 14.21
CA PHE A 128 4.10 14.04 13.39
C PHE A 128 3.41 15.26 12.77
N VAL A 129 4.00 16.41 12.97
CA VAL A 129 3.61 17.64 12.29
C VAL A 129 4.68 17.98 11.27
N THR A 130 4.42 17.70 10.01
CA THR A 130 5.30 18.14 8.92
C THR A 130 4.80 19.47 8.39
N PRO A 131 5.57 20.56 8.50
CA PRO A 131 5.18 21.82 7.90
C PRO A 131 4.97 21.68 6.39
N GLN A 132 3.89 22.28 5.89
CA GLN A 132 3.49 22.19 4.48
C GLN A 132 4.62 22.67 3.55
N GLY A 133 4.95 21.87 2.55
CA GLY A 133 5.95 22.20 1.53
C GLY A 133 7.39 21.82 1.86
N LEU A 134 7.72 21.51 3.12
CA LEU A 134 9.10 21.13 3.49
C LEU A 134 9.54 19.81 2.84
N GLN A 135 8.62 18.88 2.57
CA GLN A 135 8.94 17.61 1.91
C GLN A 135 9.56 17.85 0.52
N HIS A 136 8.94 18.71 -0.29
CA HIS A 136 9.45 19.05 -1.63
C HIS A 136 10.78 19.79 -1.57
N ILE A 137 10.92 20.73 -0.63
CA ILE A 137 12.18 21.44 -0.40
C ILE A 137 13.30 20.49 0.01
N SER A 138 13.03 19.52 0.87
CA SER A 138 14.01 18.53 1.32
C SER A 138 14.50 17.65 0.17
N VAL A 139 13.60 17.18 -0.70
CA VAL A 139 13.96 16.39 -1.88
C VAL A 139 14.80 17.21 -2.86
N LEU A 140 14.43 18.46 -3.13
CA LEU A 140 15.20 19.35 -4.02
C LEU A 140 16.58 19.67 -3.45
N ASN A 141 16.70 19.93 -2.17
CA ASN A 141 17.99 20.17 -1.51
C ASN A 141 18.86 18.92 -1.56
N ASN A 142 18.30 17.74 -1.24
CA ASN A 142 19.06 16.50 -1.34
C ASN A 142 19.54 16.23 -2.79
N PHE A 143 18.73 16.52 -3.79
CA PHE A 143 19.14 16.39 -5.18
C PHE A 143 20.28 17.36 -5.54
N ALA A 144 20.22 18.60 -5.07
CA ALA A 144 21.29 19.58 -5.24
C ALA A 144 22.57 19.13 -4.52
N ASP A 145 22.46 18.65 -3.29
CA ASP A 145 23.59 18.16 -2.50
C ASP A 145 24.20 16.90 -3.13
N HIS A 146 23.40 16.04 -3.74
CA HIS A 146 23.89 14.91 -4.52
C HIS A 146 24.80 15.37 -5.68
N ILE A 147 24.36 16.37 -6.42
CA ILE A 147 25.12 16.89 -7.57
C ILE A 147 26.43 17.57 -7.12
N VAL A 148 26.36 18.34 -6.04
CA VAL A 148 27.51 19.18 -5.60
C VAL A 148 28.48 18.41 -4.71
N ASN A 149 27.96 17.58 -3.81
CA ASN A 149 28.72 16.97 -2.73
C ASN A 149 28.78 15.43 -2.82
N GLY A 150 28.04 14.81 -3.75
CA GLY A 150 27.97 13.35 -3.88
C GLY A 150 27.12 12.68 -2.78
N GLU A 151 26.27 13.41 -2.09
CA GLU A 151 25.39 12.85 -1.06
C GLU A 151 24.44 11.79 -1.68
N PRO A 152 24.10 10.71 -0.95
CA PRO A 152 23.15 9.72 -1.44
C PRO A 152 21.79 10.35 -1.75
N LEU A 153 21.15 9.93 -2.85
CA LEU A 153 19.79 10.35 -3.17
C LEU A 153 18.79 9.72 -2.18
N LEU A 154 17.91 10.55 -1.65
CA LEU A 154 16.80 10.13 -0.80
C LEU A 154 15.77 9.34 -1.62
N ALA A 155 15.53 9.77 -2.86
CA ALA A 155 14.64 9.14 -3.81
C ALA A 155 15.32 9.13 -5.18
N ASN A 156 15.75 7.96 -5.61
CA ASN A 156 16.39 7.77 -6.90
C ASN A 156 15.34 7.55 -7.99
N GLY A 157 15.51 8.17 -9.15
CA GLY A 157 14.53 8.12 -10.23
C GLY A 157 14.27 6.70 -10.78
N GLU A 158 15.23 5.79 -10.66
CA GLU A 158 15.09 4.39 -11.08
C GLU A 158 14.05 3.64 -10.21
N GLU A 159 13.89 4.01 -8.94
CA GLU A 159 12.93 3.39 -8.03
C GLU A 159 11.48 3.68 -8.43
N GLY A 160 11.23 4.76 -9.15
CA GLY A 160 9.89 5.11 -9.64
C GLY A 160 9.26 4.03 -10.52
N ILE A 161 10.06 3.16 -11.15
CA ILE A 161 9.54 2.01 -11.91
C ILE A 161 8.74 1.02 -11.05
N ASN A 162 9.05 0.94 -9.75
CA ASN A 162 8.41 -0.02 -8.85
C ASN A 162 6.91 0.27 -8.70
N GLY A 163 6.54 1.54 -8.48
CA GLY A 163 5.14 1.95 -8.39
C GLY A 163 4.37 1.69 -9.68
N VAL A 164 5.01 1.99 -10.83
CA VAL A 164 4.40 1.74 -12.16
C VAL A 164 4.24 0.25 -12.41
N THR A 165 5.23 -0.58 -12.05
CA THR A 165 5.17 -2.03 -12.21
C THR A 165 4.01 -2.62 -11.39
N LEU A 166 3.87 -2.22 -10.13
CA LEU A 166 2.78 -2.69 -9.27
C LEU A 166 1.41 -2.24 -9.81
N ALA A 167 1.27 -0.99 -10.25
CA ALA A 167 0.05 -0.49 -10.86
C ALA A 167 -0.31 -1.29 -12.14
N ASN A 168 0.68 -1.57 -12.99
CA ASN A 168 0.48 -2.37 -14.20
C ASN A 168 0.09 -3.83 -13.87
N ALA A 169 0.67 -4.43 -12.84
CA ALA A 169 0.27 -5.76 -12.38
C ALA A 169 -1.18 -5.77 -11.89
N MET A 170 -1.63 -4.76 -11.14
CA MET A 170 -3.02 -4.63 -10.72
C MET A 170 -3.96 -4.48 -11.91
N HIS A 171 -3.62 -3.65 -12.91
CA HIS A 171 -4.40 -3.53 -14.13
C HIS A 171 -4.49 -4.86 -14.87
N LEU A 172 -3.35 -5.51 -15.13
CA LEU A 172 -3.31 -6.77 -15.87
C LEU A 172 -4.10 -7.87 -15.16
N SER A 173 -3.95 -7.99 -13.84
CA SER A 173 -4.72 -8.93 -13.03
C SER A 173 -6.22 -8.70 -13.15
N SER A 174 -6.67 -7.46 -13.03
CA SER A 174 -8.08 -7.09 -13.17
C SER A 174 -8.61 -7.38 -14.58
N TRP A 175 -7.82 -7.10 -15.61
CA TRP A 175 -8.21 -7.34 -17.00
C TRP A 175 -8.33 -8.83 -17.34
N LEU A 176 -7.45 -9.65 -16.80
CA LEU A 176 -7.43 -11.09 -17.04
C LEU A 176 -8.28 -11.90 -16.05
N ASP A 177 -8.77 -11.23 -14.99
CA ASP A 177 -9.51 -11.85 -13.88
C ASP A 177 -8.76 -13.02 -13.24
N LYS A 178 -7.45 -12.83 -13.04
CA LYS A 178 -6.58 -13.84 -12.42
C LYS A 178 -5.39 -13.21 -11.71
N GLU A 179 -4.73 -14.01 -10.87
CA GLU A 179 -3.44 -13.70 -10.30
C GLU A 179 -2.37 -13.56 -11.41
N VAL A 180 -1.49 -12.58 -11.26
CA VAL A 180 -0.37 -12.33 -12.15
C VAL A 180 0.92 -12.14 -11.36
N ASP A 181 2.06 -12.33 -12.03
CA ASP A 181 3.37 -11.99 -11.47
C ASP A 181 3.51 -10.47 -11.33
N TYR A 182 4.21 -10.02 -10.27
CA TYR A 182 4.55 -8.61 -10.10
C TYR A 182 5.29 -8.05 -11.32
N ASN A 183 6.30 -8.79 -11.80
CA ASN A 183 7.03 -8.44 -13.02
C ASN A 183 6.19 -8.88 -14.24
N VAL A 184 5.25 -8.04 -14.63
CA VAL A 184 4.37 -8.33 -15.77
C VAL A 184 5.14 -8.43 -17.08
N ASP A 185 4.72 -9.35 -17.93
CA ASP A 185 5.19 -9.40 -19.32
C ASP A 185 4.67 -8.14 -20.05
N GLY A 186 5.61 -7.33 -20.53
CA GLY A 186 5.32 -6.06 -21.19
C GLY A 186 4.56 -6.21 -22.50
N ASP A 187 4.81 -7.26 -23.26
CA ASP A 187 4.11 -7.54 -24.52
C ASP A 187 2.67 -7.96 -24.26
N LEU A 188 2.44 -8.81 -23.25
CA LEU A 188 1.11 -9.18 -22.81
C LEU A 188 0.32 -7.96 -22.29
N TYR A 189 0.96 -7.13 -21.46
CA TYR A 189 0.34 -5.90 -20.96
C TYR A 189 -0.07 -4.97 -22.09
N LEU A 190 0.83 -4.74 -23.04
CA LEU A 190 0.57 -3.88 -24.21
C LEU A 190 -0.55 -4.45 -25.09
N ALA A 191 -0.59 -5.76 -25.30
CA ALA A 191 -1.64 -6.41 -26.08
C ALA A 191 -3.03 -6.22 -25.42
N GLU A 192 -3.12 -6.44 -24.11
CA GLU A 192 -4.37 -6.26 -23.37
C GLU A 192 -4.80 -4.78 -23.28
N LEU A 193 -3.86 -3.85 -23.16
CA LEU A 193 -4.12 -2.42 -23.22
C LEU A 193 -4.68 -2.01 -24.59
N ASN A 194 -4.04 -2.43 -25.68
CA ASN A 194 -4.47 -2.12 -27.04
C ASN A 194 -5.85 -2.70 -27.37
N LYS A 195 -6.17 -3.89 -26.86
CA LYS A 195 -7.49 -4.49 -26.96
C LYS A 195 -8.56 -3.57 -26.35
N ARG A 196 -8.33 -3.06 -25.14
CA ARG A 196 -9.27 -2.15 -24.47
C ARG A 196 -9.40 -0.81 -25.19
N ILE A 197 -8.29 -0.25 -25.67
CA ILE A 197 -8.33 0.98 -26.50
C ILE A 197 -9.21 0.78 -27.73
N ALA A 198 -9.15 -0.41 -28.35
CA ALA A 198 -9.97 -0.71 -29.52
C ALA A 198 -11.45 -0.95 -29.18
N GLU A 199 -11.73 -1.60 -28.04
CA GLU A 199 -13.09 -1.92 -27.58
C GLU A 199 -13.83 -0.69 -27.03
N GLU A 200 -13.15 0.14 -26.24
CA GLU A 200 -13.74 1.31 -25.57
C GLU A 200 -13.77 2.56 -26.46
N GLY A 201 -12.99 2.55 -27.53
CA GLY A 201 -12.90 3.67 -28.45
C GLY A 201 -12.14 4.87 -27.89
N LYS A 202 -12.16 5.98 -28.63
CA LYS A 202 -11.61 7.25 -28.15
C LYS A 202 -12.68 7.96 -27.35
N PHE A 203 -12.30 8.42 -26.14
CA PHE A 203 -13.16 9.29 -25.33
C PHE A 203 -13.58 10.52 -26.13
N GLU A 204 -14.84 10.60 -26.54
CA GLU A 204 -15.40 11.81 -27.15
C GLU A 204 -15.65 12.82 -26.04
N GLN A 205 -14.89 13.91 -26.04
CA GLN A 205 -15.19 15.03 -25.15
C GLN A 205 -16.59 15.51 -25.48
N LYS A 206 -17.54 15.31 -24.58
CA LYS A 206 -18.85 15.96 -24.66
C LYS A 206 -18.59 17.48 -24.57
N LYS A 207 -18.90 18.20 -25.65
CA LYS A 207 -18.82 19.66 -25.72
C LYS A 207 -19.82 20.29 -24.78
#